data_9ffe1569c1aa1fee5d87c09ffcc2446e
#
_entry.id   9ffe1569c1aa1fee5d87c09ffcc2446e
#
_cell.length_a   1.000
_cell.length_b   1.000
_cell.length_c   1.000
_cell.angle_alpha   90.00
_cell.angle_beta   90.00
_cell.angle_gamma   90.00
#
_symmetry.space_group_name_H-M   'P 1'
#
loop_
_entity.id
_entity.type
_entity.pdbx_description
1 polymer ?
#
loop_
_entity_poly.entity_id
_entity_poly.type
_entity_poly.pdbx_seq_one_letter_code
_entity_poly.pdbx_strand_id
1 'polypeptide(L)'
;QGFGRINGTTKKLGVNYTPVPVCLFRRDNRQLLWETVSKVDGSYAFRNIALGLECFVVAFDPNNQYNAVIQDKITPFDGRVG
;
A
#
# COMPACT_ATOMS: atom_id res chain seq x y z
N GLN A 1 10.00 6.38 11.52
CA GLN A 1 11.07 5.44 11.32
C GLN A 1 10.79 4.11 12.00
N GLY A 2 11.00 3.03 11.31
CA GLY A 2 10.74 1.72 11.89
C GLY A 2 11.22 0.60 10.99
N PHE A 3 10.91 -0.63 11.41
CA PHE A 3 11.35 -1.83 10.70
C PHE A 3 10.19 -2.53 10.02
N GLY A 4 9.03 -1.90 9.99
CA GLY A 4 7.84 -2.53 9.45
C GLY A 4 7.79 -2.49 7.95
N ARG A 5 7.15 -3.50 7.37
CA ARG A 5 6.90 -3.59 5.93
C ARG A 5 5.46 -3.95 5.68
N ILE A 6 4.94 -3.46 4.57
CA ILE A 6 3.61 -3.82 4.08
C ILE A 6 3.77 -4.14 2.61
N ASN A 7 3.33 -5.32 2.22
CA ASN A 7 3.37 -5.77 0.83
C ASN A 7 1.98 -6.09 0.34
N GLY A 8 1.77 -5.97 -0.95
CA GLY A 8 0.50 -6.35 -1.52
C GLY A 8 0.53 -6.35 -3.04
N THR A 9 -0.63 -6.53 -3.62
CA THR A 9 -0.78 -6.49 -5.08
C THR A 9 -2.06 -5.76 -5.45
N THR A 10 -2.07 -5.18 -6.65
CA THR A 10 -3.23 -4.52 -7.21
C THR A 10 -4.02 -5.46 -8.11
N LYS A 11 -3.86 -6.72 -7.91
CA LYS A 11 -4.29 -7.77 -8.78
C LYS A 11 -5.77 -7.81 -9.11
N LYS A 12 -6.60 -7.41 -8.19
CA LYS A 12 -8.03 -7.51 -8.41
C LYS A 12 -8.57 -6.43 -9.34
N LEU A 13 -7.73 -5.52 -9.79
CA LEU A 13 -8.20 -4.42 -10.60
C LEU A 13 -8.30 -4.73 -12.08
N GLY A 14 -7.97 -5.95 -12.47
CA GLY A 14 -8.19 -6.29 -13.84
C GLY A 14 -7.17 -7.20 -14.45
N VAL A 15 -7.26 -7.32 -15.73
CA VAL A 15 -6.47 -8.27 -16.48
C VAL A 15 -5.10 -7.73 -16.85
N ASN A 16 -5.02 -6.44 -17.08
CA ASN A 16 -3.77 -5.83 -17.46
C ASN A 16 -3.24 -5.00 -16.31
N TYR A 17 -2.09 -5.37 -15.79
CA TYR A 17 -1.49 -4.65 -14.70
C TYR A 17 -0.71 -3.48 -15.25
N THR A 18 -1.29 -2.32 -15.07
CA THR A 18 -0.60 -1.09 -15.39
C THR A 18 -0.11 -0.50 -14.09
N PRO A 19 1.14 -0.06 -14.01
CA PRO A 19 1.62 0.58 -12.79
C PRO A 19 0.73 1.75 -12.41
N VAL A 20 0.30 1.78 -11.15
CA VAL A 20 -0.54 2.84 -10.62
C VAL A 20 0.03 3.35 -9.31
N PRO A 21 -0.26 4.59 -8.94
CA PRO A 21 0.14 5.10 -7.64
C PRO A 21 -0.55 4.33 -6.53
N VAL A 22 0.21 3.99 -5.51
CA VAL A 22 -0.30 3.29 -4.33
C VAL A 22 0.15 4.07 -3.11
N CYS A 23 -0.80 4.44 -2.26
CA CYS A 23 -0.52 5.29 -1.12
C CYS A 23 -0.83 4.57 0.18
N LEU A 24 0.05 4.76 1.15
CA LEU A 24 -0.11 4.21 2.49
C LEU A 24 -0.53 5.32 3.43
N PHE A 25 -1.65 5.11 4.11
CA PHE A 25 -2.20 6.08 5.05
C PHE A 25 -2.25 5.49 6.46
N ARG A 26 -2.02 6.35 7.42
CA ARG A 26 -2.28 6.05 8.81
C ARG A 26 -3.80 6.01 9.02
N ARG A 27 -4.26 4.97 9.70
CA ARG A 27 -5.71 4.74 9.79
C ARG A 27 -6.44 5.74 10.67
N ASP A 28 -5.83 6.12 11.80
CA ASP A 28 -6.54 6.94 12.78
C ASP A 28 -6.75 8.37 12.34
N ASN A 29 -5.79 8.96 11.64
CA ASN A 29 -5.90 10.36 11.22
C ASN A 29 -5.83 10.54 9.70
N ARG A 30 -5.72 9.45 8.96
CA ARG A 30 -5.65 9.44 7.50
C ARG A 30 -4.46 10.22 6.94
N GLN A 31 -3.40 10.30 7.71
CA GLN A 31 -2.19 10.94 7.26
C GLN A 31 -1.48 10.08 6.23
N LEU A 32 -1.06 10.70 5.14
CA LEU A 32 -0.26 9.99 4.14
C LEU A 32 1.12 9.72 4.71
N LEU A 33 1.49 8.45 4.74
CA LEU A 33 2.80 8.04 5.25
C LEU A 33 3.80 7.85 4.13
N TRP A 34 3.37 7.26 3.03
CA TRP A 34 4.25 6.99 1.91
C TRP A 34 3.47 6.76 0.64
N GLU A 35 4.12 6.96 -0.47
CA GLU A 35 3.54 6.70 -1.77
C GLU A 35 4.54 5.95 -2.63
N THR A 36 4.06 4.98 -3.40
CA THR A 36 4.89 4.24 -4.33
C THR A 36 4.07 3.98 -5.60
N VAL A 37 4.68 3.30 -6.56
CA VAL A 37 4.00 2.90 -7.78
C VAL A 37 4.09 1.39 -7.88
N SER A 38 2.98 0.76 -8.21
CA SER A 38 2.98 -0.69 -8.35
C SER A 38 3.84 -1.11 -9.53
N LYS A 39 4.33 -2.34 -9.46
CA LYS A 39 5.15 -2.90 -10.53
C LYS A 39 4.25 -3.46 -11.63
N VAL A 40 4.89 -3.88 -12.71
CA VAL A 40 4.17 -4.43 -13.86
C VAL A 40 3.30 -5.63 -13.51
N ASP A 41 3.72 -6.39 -12.49
CA ASP A 41 2.97 -7.54 -12.03
C ASP A 41 1.91 -7.17 -10.98
N GLY A 42 1.76 -5.89 -10.70
CA GLY A 42 0.79 -5.40 -9.73
C GLY A 42 1.29 -5.33 -8.30
N SER A 43 2.49 -5.79 -8.02
CA SER A 43 3.00 -5.82 -6.67
C SER A 43 3.48 -4.45 -6.19
N TYR A 44 3.42 -4.24 -4.88
CA TYR A 44 3.95 -3.03 -4.26
C TYR A 44 4.46 -3.37 -2.88
N ALA A 45 5.30 -2.49 -2.34
CA ALA A 45 5.85 -2.68 -1.01
C ALA A 45 6.14 -1.33 -0.36
N PHE A 46 5.90 -1.27 0.94
CA PHE A 46 6.27 -0.12 1.76
C PHE A 46 7.24 -0.60 2.83
N ARG A 47 8.23 0.22 3.14
CA ARG A 47 9.27 -0.11 4.11
C ARG A 47 9.40 0.98 5.15
N ASN A 48 10.10 0.65 6.22
CA ASN A 48 10.45 1.62 7.27
C ASN A 48 9.22 2.21 7.94
N ILE A 49 8.20 1.40 8.12
CA ILE A 49 6.97 1.80 8.77
C ILE A 49 7.06 1.41 10.24
N ALA A 50 6.56 2.26 11.12
CA ALA A 50 6.56 1.97 12.54
C ALA A 50 5.71 0.73 12.83
N LEU A 51 6.26 -0.22 13.56
CA LEU A 51 5.54 -1.40 13.94
C LEU A 51 4.36 -1.03 14.84
N GLY A 52 3.28 -1.77 14.70
CA GLY A 52 2.08 -1.52 15.50
C GLY A 52 1.18 -0.42 14.98
N LEU A 53 1.60 0.27 13.94
CA LEU A 53 0.82 1.35 13.36
C LEU A 53 -0.23 0.79 12.42
N GLU A 54 -1.49 1.02 12.72
CA GLU A 54 -2.56 0.54 11.86
C GLU A 54 -2.74 1.46 10.65
N CYS A 55 -2.79 0.86 9.47
CA CYS A 55 -2.77 1.58 8.20
C CYS A 55 -3.84 1.10 7.24
N PHE A 56 -4.01 1.84 6.17
CA PHE A 56 -4.75 1.35 5.02
C PHE A 56 -4.04 1.79 3.74
N VAL A 57 -4.30 1.07 2.66
CA VAL A 57 -3.62 1.27 1.38
C VAL A 57 -4.65 1.58 0.31
N VAL A 58 -4.39 2.62 -0.47
CA VAL A 58 -5.28 3.05 -1.55
C VAL A 58 -4.52 2.99 -2.87
N ALA A 59 -5.14 2.36 -3.86
CA ALA A 59 -4.62 2.39 -5.23
C ALA A 59 -5.40 3.41 -6.02
N PHE A 60 -4.69 4.21 -6.79
CA PHE A 60 -5.28 5.27 -7.60
C PHE A 60 -5.27 4.86 -9.06
N ASP A 61 -6.43 4.80 -9.67
CA ASP A 61 -6.54 4.42 -11.06
C ASP A 61 -6.53 5.67 -11.94
N PRO A 62 -5.48 5.87 -12.73
CA PRO A 62 -5.39 7.09 -13.55
C PRO A 62 -6.43 7.16 -14.68
N ASN A 63 -6.99 6.02 -15.05
CA ASN A 63 -7.98 5.99 -16.12
C ASN A 63 -9.40 5.98 -15.60
N ASN A 64 -9.54 5.99 -14.30
CA ASN A 64 -10.82 5.89 -13.67
C ASN A 64 -10.98 7.09 -12.77
N GLN A 65 -12.17 7.31 -12.31
CA GLN A 65 -12.43 8.47 -11.52
C GLN A 65 -12.47 8.19 -10.04
N TYR A 66 -12.22 6.95 -9.64
CA TYR A 66 -12.27 6.65 -8.21
C TYR A 66 -11.12 5.76 -7.81
N ASN A 67 -10.81 5.84 -6.55
CA ASN A 67 -9.71 5.13 -5.95
C ASN A 67 -10.25 3.98 -5.13
N ALA A 68 -9.45 2.94 -4.97
CA ALA A 68 -9.88 1.76 -4.23
C ALA A 68 -8.99 1.52 -3.02
N VAL A 69 -9.62 1.29 -1.87
CA VAL A 69 -8.91 0.81 -0.70
C VAL A 69 -8.65 -0.68 -0.94
N ILE A 70 -7.40 -1.05 -1.06
CA ILE A 70 -7.03 -2.42 -1.38
C ILE A 70 -6.54 -3.22 -0.18
N GLN A 71 -6.17 -2.54 0.90
CA GLN A 71 -5.89 -3.17 2.19
C GLN A 71 -6.35 -2.22 3.28
N ASP A 72 -7.09 -2.73 4.26
CA ASP A 72 -7.55 -1.91 5.36
C ASP A 72 -7.22 -2.60 6.67
N LYS A 73 -7.03 -1.78 7.70
CA LYS A 73 -6.72 -2.25 9.06
C LYS A 73 -5.52 -3.19 9.06
N ILE A 74 -4.48 -2.79 8.34
CA ILE A 74 -3.28 -3.59 8.23
C ILE A 74 -2.18 -2.96 9.07
N THR A 75 -1.43 -3.82 9.77
CA THR A 75 -0.24 -3.37 10.50
C THR A 75 0.99 -3.94 9.82
N PRO A 76 2.09 -3.19 9.85
CA PRO A 76 3.31 -3.68 9.22
C PRO A 76 3.85 -4.91 9.95
N PHE A 77 4.43 -5.82 9.18
CA PHE A 77 5.18 -6.91 9.78
C PHE A 77 6.63 -6.48 9.96
N ASP A 78 7.33 -7.15 10.87
CA ASP A 78 8.72 -6.80 11.16
C ASP A 78 9.61 -7.32 10.05
N GLY A 79 10.18 -6.40 9.28
CA GLY A 79 11.03 -6.75 8.14
C GLY A 79 12.39 -7.33 8.52
N ARG A 80 12.74 -7.31 9.81
CA ARG A 80 13.98 -7.91 10.28
C ARG A 80 13.85 -9.41 10.50
N VAL A 81 12.62 -9.89 10.56
CA VAL A 81 12.35 -11.30 10.87
C VAL A 81 12.07 -12.04 9.57
N GLY A 82 12.92 -12.95 9.28
CA GLY A 82 12.74 -13.84 8.17
C GLY A 82 12.68 -13.22 6.81
#